data_8900c4f384e48efb8061268f5ce52906
#
_entry.id   8900c4f384e48efb8061268f5ce52906
#
_cell.length_a   1.000
_cell.length_b   1.000
_cell.length_c   1.000
_cell.angle_alpha   90.00
_cell.angle_beta   90.00
_cell.angle_gamma   90.00
#
_symmetry.space_group_name_H-M   'P 1'
#
loop_
_entity.id
_entity.type
_entity.pdbx_description
1 polymer ?
#
loop_
_entity_poly.entity_id
_entity_poly.type
_entity_poly.pdbx_seq_one_letter_code
_entity_poly.pdbx_strand_id
1 'polypeptide(L)'
;MNQKEIKTITQEEFESFLSILKSRTGIIPRSSHRDGIKAFIERRIAEKNTSVPGFRNELLSDERLFTELVNESTVNETYFFREERQFAFLREKIFPGWKAKFGSMRMKIWSAACSYGEEPYSLALLAKASGVNVSITASDINSIVLEHCKNGLFQTSSIRQMDGVVFQDLLAPYKKDERTIQFSGEIKDCIRTQKINLSVIDSPETQLFLPKNQNIIFLRNVFIYFNQELRSRILRTIAGNCLAEDGILLVSMSEIAQLGSEIVPDSLEKLVDGSVFYFHKKETR
;
A
#
# COMPACT_ATOMS: atom_id res chain seq x y z
N MET A 1 33.07 21.99 13.36
CA MET A 1 31.77 21.89 12.70
C MET A 1 30.77 22.64 13.57
N ASN A 2 30.31 23.84 13.13
CA ASN A 2 29.32 24.62 13.85
C ASN A 2 28.01 23.83 13.86
N GLN A 3 27.56 23.41 15.04
CA GLN A 3 26.17 22.98 15.23
C GLN A 3 25.28 24.17 14.91
N LYS A 4 24.63 24.15 13.74
CA LYS A 4 23.57 25.10 13.44
C LYS A 4 22.48 24.89 14.49
N GLU A 5 22.14 25.95 15.20
CA GLU A 5 21.01 25.96 16.14
C GLU A 5 19.75 25.49 15.40
N ILE A 6 19.21 24.34 15.78
CA ILE A 6 17.97 23.83 15.20
C ILE A 6 16.85 24.70 15.76
N LYS A 7 16.25 25.50 14.87
CA LYS A 7 15.13 26.37 15.22
C LYS A 7 13.89 25.53 15.49
N THR A 8 13.46 25.45 16.73
CA THR A 8 12.25 24.72 17.14
C THR A 8 11.02 25.45 16.60
N ILE A 9 10.14 24.74 15.90
CA ILE A 9 8.87 25.27 15.42
C ILE A 9 7.79 25.18 16.51
N THR A 10 6.89 26.17 16.53
CA THR A 10 5.74 26.15 17.46
C THR A 10 4.74 25.06 17.09
N GLN A 11 3.81 24.76 18.00
CA GLN A 11 2.74 23.80 17.71
C GLN A 11 1.83 24.29 16.58
N GLU A 12 1.52 25.57 16.54
CA GLU A 12 0.68 26.16 15.48
C GLU A 12 1.35 26.07 14.09
N GLU A 13 2.65 26.38 14.03
CA GLU A 13 3.43 26.22 12.81
C GLU A 13 3.44 24.77 12.35
N PHE A 14 3.64 23.82 13.29
CA PHE A 14 3.63 22.39 12.97
C PHE A 14 2.27 21.94 12.42
N GLU A 15 1.15 22.33 13.05
CA GLU A 15 -0.20 22.01 12.55
C GLU A 15 -0.44 22.57 11.15
N SER A 16 0.15 23.73 10.80
CA SER A 16 0.06 24.28 9.45
C SER A 16 0.71 23.38 8.39
N PHE A 17 1.85 22.75 8.71
CA PHE A 17 2.49 21.76 7.84
C PHE A 17 1.66 20.48 7.71
N LEU A 18 1.10 20.00 8.80
CA LEU A 18 0.21 18.83 8.77
C LEU A 18 -1.07 19.10 7.97
N SER A 19 -1.56 20.33 7.97
CA SER A 19 -2.69 20.74 7.14
C SER A 19 -2.36 20.66 5.64
N ILE A 20 -1.16 21.08 5.23
CA ILE A 20 -0.67 20.94 3.85
C ILE A 20 -0.56 19.46 3.47
N LEU A 21 0.05 18.64 4.33
CA LEU A 21 0.15 17.21 4.11
C LEU A 21 -1.22 16.57 3.91
N LYS A 22 -2.15 16.82 4.84
CA LYS A 22 -3.52 16.30 4.79
C LYS A 22 -4.27 16.73 3.53
N SER A 23 -4.18 18.00 3.16
CA SER A 23 -4.92 18.52 1.98
C SER A 23 -4.48 17.89 0.66
N ARG A 24 -3.20 17.53 0.55
CA ARG A 24 -2.62 16.96 -0.69
C ARG A 24 -2.59 15.43 -0.72
N THR A 25 -2.61 14.78 0.45
CA THR A 25 -2.44 13.32 0.54
C THR A 25 -3.54 12.59 1.29
N GLY A 26 -4.42 13.32 1.97
CA GLY A 26 -5.41 12.73 2.88
C GLY A 26 -4.81 12.10 4.14
N ILE A 27 -3.47 12.05 4.27
CA ILE A 27 -2.79 11.42 5.40
C ILE A 27 -3.00 12.23 6.66
N ILE A 28 -3.48 11.55 7.70
CA ILE A 28 -3.55 12.06 9.06
C ILE A 28 -2.53 11.28 9.90
N PRO A 29 -1.35 11.88 10.21
CA PRO A 29 -0.32 11.18 10.95
C PRO A 29 -0.78 10.77 12.35
N ARG A 30 -0.45 9.55 12.77
CA ARG A 30 -0.69 9.09 14.13
C ARG A 30 0.15 9.88 15.14
N SER A 31 -0.33 9.98 16.37
CA SER A 31 0.39 10.69 17.44
C SER A 31 1.84 10.24 17.60
N SER A 32 2.11 8.94 17.52
CA SER A 32 3.44 8.35 17.63
C SER A 32 4.44 8.73 16.52
N HIS A 33 3.96 9.30 15.39
CA HIS A 33 4.81 9.70 14.26
C HIS A 33 4.99 11.22 14.14
N ARG A 34 4.22 12.00 14.91
CA ARG A 34 4.23 13.46 14.82
C ARG A 34 5.57 14.07 15.20
N ASP A 35 6.25 13.52 16.21
CA ASP A 35 7.56 14.01 16.66
C ASP A 35 8.64 13.81 15.59
N GLY A 36 8.63 12.67 14.87
CA GLY A 36 9.54 12.40 13.76
C GLY A 36 9.33 13.39 12.60
N ILE A 37 8.06 13.64 12.23
CA ILE A 37 7.71 14.62 11.18
C ILE A 37 8.16 16.03 11.60
N LYS A 38 7.94 16.40 12.87
CA LYS A 38 8.37 17.71 13.40
C LYS A 38 9.89 17.86 13.31
N ALA A 39 10.62 16.86 13.78
CA ALA A 39 12.09 16.85 13.72
C ALA A 39 12.62 16.91 12.27
N PHE A 40 11.96 16.23 11.33
CA PHE A 40 12.29 16.34 9.91
C PHE A 40 12.14 17.78 9.41
N ILE A 41 11.01 18.44 9.68
CA ILE A 41 10.73 19.81 9.25
C ILE A 41 11.77 20.77 9.83
N GLU A 42 12.03 20.71 11.14
CA GLU A 42 13.03 21.54 11.83
C GLU A 42 14.43 21.39 11.24
N ARG A 43 14.84 20.13 11.00
CA ARG A 43 16.12 19.83 10.35
C ARG A 43 16.20 20.44 8.95
N ARG A 44 15.16 20.30 8.12
CA ARG A 44 15.15 20.85 6.76
C ARG A 44 15.18 22.38 6.72
N ILE A 45 14.46 23.03 7.66
CA ILE A 45 14.53 24.49 7.82
C ILE A 45 15.96 24.95 8.15
N ALA A 46 16.63 24.24 9.07
CA ALA A 46 18.00 24.54 9.47
C ALA A 46 19.01 24.28 8.34
N GLU A 47 18.89 23.15 7.63
CA GLU A 47 19.74 22.81 6.48
C GLU A 47 19.67 23.85 5.37
N LYS A 48 18.43 24.29 5.02
CA LYS A 48 18.18 25.29 3.98
C LYS A 48 18.44 26.73 4.43
N ASN A 49 18.70 26.94 5.72
CA ASN A 49 18.88 28.25 6.34
C ASN A 49 17.74 29.24 5.99
N THR A 50 16.51 28.76 6.07
CA THR A 50 15.30 29.51 5.70
C THR A 50 14.43 29.84 6.93
N SER A 51 13.43 30.69 6.77
CA SER A 51 12.41 30.92 7.80
C SER A 51 11.29 29.89 7.70
N VAL A 52 10.50 29.73 8.78
CA VAL A 52 9.32 28.83 8.79
C VAL A 52 8.32 29.21 7.68
N PRO A 53 7.94 30.48 7.48
CA PRO A 53 7.10 30.89 6.35
C PRO A 53 7.77 30.63 4.98
N GLY A 54 9.08 30.85 4.88
CA GLY A 54 9.84 30.57 3.66
C GLY A 54 9.82 29.08 3.29
N PHE A 55 10.08 28.20 4.27
CA PHE A 55 10.01 26.77 4.08
C PHE A 55 8.60 26.28 3.72
N ARG A 56 7.58 26.85 4.33
CA ARG A 56 6.17 26.55 4.00
C ARG A 56 5.84 26.90 2.55
N ASN A 57 6.27 28.06 2.06
CA ASN A 57 6.06 28.46 0.67
C ASN A 57 6.82 27.55 -0.30
N GLU A 58 8.05 27.17 0.05
CA GLU A 58 8.84 26.24 -0.74
C GLU A 58 8.17 24.86 -0.79
N LEU A 59 7.64 24.36 0.32
CA LEU A 59 6.93 23.08 0.39
C LEU A 59 5.68 23.05 -0.52
N LEU A 60 5.03 24.20 -0.74
CA LEU A 60 3.88 24.31 -1.63
C LEU A 60 4.27 24.30 -3.12
N SER A 61 5.48 24.74 -3.46
CA SER A 61 5.94 24.90 -4.84
C SER A 61 6.96 23.83 -5.29
N ASP A 62 7.67 23.19 -4.37
CA ASP A 62 8.67 22.17 -4.66
C ASP A 62 8.10 20.75 -4.41
N GLU A 63 7.77 20.06 -5.50
CA GLU A 63 7.27 18.67 -5.46
C GLU A 63 8.29 17.68 -4.88
N ARG A 64 9.59 17.92 -4.97
CA ARG A 64 10.61 17.03 -4.38
C ARG A 64 10.60 17.16 -2.88
N LEU A 65 10.61 18.40 -2.39
CA LEU A 65 10.54 18.68 -0.94
C LEU A 65 9.24 18.13 -0.33
N PHE A 66 8.11 18.32 -1.04
CA PHE A 66 6.83 17.74 -0.61
C PHE A 66 6.87 16.21 -0.59
N THR A 67 7.49 15.57 -1.58
CA THR A 67 7.65 14.10 -1.62
C THR A 67 8.49 13.61 -0.43
N GLU A 68 9.54 14.34 -0.02
CA GLU A 68 10.32 13.98 1.17
C GLU A 68 9.47 14.05 2.45
N LEU A 69 8.62 15.07 2.60
CA LEU A 69 7.69 15.17 3.72
C LEU A 69 6.68 14.01 3.72
N VAL A 70 6.14 13.64 2.56
CA VAL A 70 5.23 12.49 2.43
C VAL A 70 5.94 11.21 2.84
N ASN A 71 7.16 10.97 2.36
CA ASN A 71 7.94 9.78 2.69
C ASN A 71 8.19 9.66 4.21
N GLU A 72 8.49 10.78 4.88
CA GLU A 72 8.67 10.82 6.34
C GLU A 72 7.36 10.60 7.11
N SER A 73 6.23 10.96 6.50
CA SER A 73 4.92 10.93 7.16
C SER A 73 4.19 9.60 7.07
N THR A 74 4.70 8.66 6.26
CA THR A 74 4.07 7.35 6.07
C THR A 74 4.59 6.33 7.08
N VAL A 75 3.67 5.51 7.60
CA VAL A 75 3.98 4.37 8.45
C VAL A 75 4.06 3.13 7.57
N ASN A 76 5.25 2.59 7.43
CA ASN A 76 5.53 1.52 6.47
C ASN A 76 5.72 0.15 7.14
N GLU A 77 4.87 -0.18 8.14
CA GLU A 77 4.92 -1.49 8.78
C GLU A 77 4.35 -2.57 7.87
N THR A 78 5.21 -3.50 7.45
CA THR A 78 4.84 -4.63 6.59
C THR A 78 5.72 -5.84 6.89
N TYR A 79 5.27 -7.04 6.52
CA TYR A 79 6.02 -8.29 6.59
C TYR A 79 5.42 -9.31 5.63
N PHE A 80 6.22 -10.34 5.27
CA PHE A 80 5.78 -11.38 4.34
C PHE A 80 4.59 -12.15 4.89
N PHE A 81 3.59 -12.38 4.02
CA PHE A 81 2.34 -13.09 4.30
C PHE A 81 1.54 -12.51 5.48
N ARG A 82 1.60 -11.19 5.69
CA ARG A 82 0.78 -10.50 6.69
C ARG A 82 -0.69 -10.83 6.50
N GLU A 83 -1.39 -11.24 7.60
CA GLU A 83 -2.76 -11.79 7.59
C GLU A 83 -2.83 -13.08 6.75
N GLU A 84 -2.05 -14.08 7.15
CA GLU A 84 -1.85 -15.38 6.46
C GLU A 84 -3.13 -16.05 5.97
N ARG A 85 -4.24 -15.88 6.69
CA ARG A 85 -5.54 -16.46 6.33
C ARG A 85 -6.03 -15.99 4.97
N GLN A 86 -5.74 -14.75 4.59
CA GLN A 86 -6.10 -14.24 3.26
C GLN A 86 -5.25 -14.90 2.17
N PHE A 87 -3.98 -15.16 2.43
CA PHE A 87 -3.13 -15.91 1.50
C PHE A 87 -3.53 -17.40 1.41
N ALA A 88 -3.94 -18.01 2.53
CA ALA A 88 -4.49 -19.37 2.53
C ALA A 88 -5.78 -19.44 1.68
N PHE A 89 -6.69 -18.48 1.83
CA PHE A 89 -7.90 -18.35 1.01
C PHE A 89 -7.58 -18.25 -0.49
N LEU A 90 -6.57 -17.44 -0.87
CA LEU A 90 -6.13 -17.39 -2.27
C LEU A 90 -5.65 -18.75 -2.77
N ARG A 91 -4.80 -19.43 -1.98
CA ARG A 91 -4.21 -20.73 -2.34
C ARG A 91 -5.27 -21.82 -2.48
N GLU A 92 -6.25 -21.84 -1.58
CA GLU A 92 -7.19 -22.95 -1.45
C GLU A 92 -8.45 -22.77 -2.30
N LYS A 93 -8.84 -21.53 -2.60
CA LYS A 93 -10.09 -21.24 -3.28
C LYS A 93 -9.89 -20.48 -4.59
N ILE A 94 -9.23 -19.32 -4.52
CA ILE A 94 -9.18 -18.40 -5.66
C ILE A 94 -8.29 -18.92 -6.79
N PHE A 95 -7.07 -19.32 -6.50
CA PHE A 95 -6.12 -19.79 -7.52
C PHE A 95 -6.56 -21.09 -8.19
N PRO A 96 -7.07 -22.11 -7.47
CA PRO A 96 -7.63 -23.31 -8.12
C PRO A 96 -8.84 -22.97 -9.00
N GLY A 97 -9.75 -22.12 -8.53
CA GLY A 97 -10.90 -21.67 -9.31
C GLY A 97 -10.49 -20.93 -10.59
N TRP A 98 -9.49 -20.04 -10.49
CA TRP A 98 -8.93 -19.34 -11.65
C TRP A 98 -8.36 -20.33 -12.68
N LYS A 99 -7.53 -21.28 -12.25
CA LYS A 99 -6.95 -22.29 -13.15
C LYS A 99 -8.01 -23.14 -13.84
N ALA A 100 -9.04 -23.53 -13.10
CA ALA A 100 -10.14 -24.31 -13.65
C ALA A 100 -10.93 -23.53 -14.72
N LYS A 101 -11.19 -22.23 -14.48
CA LYS A 101 -11.99 -21.36 -15.37
C LYS A 101 -11.17 -20.81 -16.55
N PHE A 102 -9.91 -20.43 -16.34
CA PHE A 102 -9.12 -19.64 -17.28
C PHE A 102 -7.78 -20.28 -17.69
N GLY A 103 -7.43 -21.46 -17.15
CA GLY A 103 -6.20 -22.18 -17.51
C GLY A 103 -4.93 -21.37 -17.21
N SER A 104 -4.15 -21.14 -18.27
CA SER A 104 -2.88 -20.41 -18.18
C SER A 104 -3.02 -18.88 -18.34
N MET A 105 -4.25 -18.35 -18.44
CA MET A 105 -4.45 -16.92 -18.54
C MET A 105 -3.82 -16.20 -17.35
N ARG A 106 -3.22 -15.03 -17.62
CA ARG A 106 -2.55 -14.23 -16.62
C ARG A 106 -3.56 -13.49 -15.74
N MET A 107 -3.53 -13.77 -14.44
CA MET A 107 -4.32 -13.06 -13.44
C MET A 107 -3.68 -11.71 -13.14
N LYS A 108 -4.46 -10.65 -13.10
CA LYS A 108 -4.02 -9.30 -12.74
C LYS A 108 -4.32 -9.02 -11.28
N ILE A 109 -3.30 -8.62 -10.54
CA ILE A 109 -3.39 -8.34 -9.10
C ILE A 109 -2.86 -6.93 -8.84
N TRP A 110 -3.56 -6.17 -8.02
CA TRP A 110 -3.10 -4.87 -7.56
C TRP A 110 -2.90 -4.90 -6.03
N SER A 111 -1.65 -4.71 -5.59
CA SER A 111 -1.31 -4.44 -4.19
C SER A 111 -1.25 -2.92 -4.03
N ALA A 112 -2.32 -2.33 -3.50
CA ALA A 112 -2.49 -0.91 -3.29
C ALA A 112 -2.00 -0.53 -1.88
N ALA A 113 -1.13 0.47 -1.76
CA ALA A 113 -0.37 0.81 -0.56
C ALA A 113 0.55 -0.35 -0.12
N CYS A 114 1.42 -0.78 -1.04
CA CYS A 114 2.24 -1.99 -0.89
C CYS A 114 3.41 -1.85 0.09
N SER A 115 3.70 -0.65 0.61
CA SER A 115 4.83 -0.38 1.48
C SER A 115 6.16 -0.87 0.87
N TYR A 116 7.05 -1.52 1.62
CA TYR A 116 8.34 -2.02 1.15
C TYR A 116 8.25 -3.17 0.14
N GLY A 117 7.07 -3.77 -0.04
CA GLY A 117 6.83 -4.77 -1.09
C GLY A 117 6.66 -6.20 -0.61
N GLU A 118 6.69 -6.49 0.69
CA GLU A 118 6.50 -7.85 1.19
C GLU A 118 5.17 -8.46 0.74
N GLU A 119 4.11 -7.65 0.62
CA GLU A 119 2.80 -8.12 0.15
C GLU A 119 2.83 -8.55 -1.33
N PRO A 120 3.25 -7.72 -2.31
CA PRO A 120 3.29 -8.15 -3.71
C PRO A 120 4.26 -9.33 -3.94
N TYR A 121 5.37 -9.42 -3.19
CA TYR A 121 6.26 -10.57 -3.26
C TYR A 121 5.63 -11.83 -2.67
N SER A 122 4.89 -11.73 -1.57
CA SER A 122 4.10 -12.84 -1.02
C SER A 122 3.08 -13.37 -2.02
N LEU A 123 2.39 -12.46 -2.73
CA LEU A 123 1.44 -12.81 -3.80
C LEU A 123 2.13 -13.52 -4.97
N ALA A 124 3.29 -13.03 -5.42
CA ALA A 124 4.07 -13.62 -6.50
C ALA A 124 4.55 -15.03 -6.15
N LEU A 125 5.07 -15.21 -4.94
CA LEU A 125 5.52 -16.51 -4.43
C LEU A 125 4.37 -17.52 -4.36
N LEU A 126 3.23 -17.09 -3.80
CA LEU A 126 2.06 -17.94 -3.67
C LEU A 126 1.50 -18.35 -5.04
N ALA A 127 1.43 -17.40 -5.98
CA ALA A 127 0.98 -17.66 -7.34
C ALA A 127 1.89 -18.64 -8.05
N LYS A 128 3.22 -18.47 -7.95
CA LYS A 128 4.20 -19.41 -8.49
C LYS A 128 4.03 -20.82 -7.92
N ALA A 129 3.94 -20.92 -6.59
CA ALA A 129 3.74 -22.22 -5.92
C ALA A 129 2.41 -22.88 -6.30
N SER A 130 1.39 -22.11 -6.64
CA SER A 130 0.08 -22.58 -7.11
C SER A 130 0.02 -22.82 -8.62
N GLY A 131 1.10 -22.52 -9.36
CA GLY A 131 1.14 -22.63 -10.82
C GLY A 131 0.16 -21.69 -11.53
N VAL A 132 0.00 -20.45 -11.00
CA VAL A 132 -0.85 -19.38 -11.57
C VAL A 132 0.05 -18.29 -12.13
N ASN A 133 -0.17 -17.93 -13.39
CA ASN A 133 0.52 -16.79 -14.01
C ASN A 133 -0.10 -15.49 -13.51
N VAL A 134 0.72 -14.59 -12.99
CA VAL A 134 0.26 -13.31 -12.48
C VAL A 134 0.97 -12.12 -13.11
N SER A 135 0.32 -10.96 -13.07
CA SER A 135 0.93 -9.65 -13.25
C SER A 135 0.48 -8.78 -12.08
N ILE A 136 1.42 -8.32 -11.30
CA ILE A 136 1.16 -7.61 -10.05
C ILE A 136 1.55 -6.15 -10.21
N THR A 137 0.60 -5.23 -10.01
CA THR A 137 0.91 -3.83 -9.82
C THR A 137 1.07 -3.57 -8.32
N ALA A 138 2.23 -3.11 -7.92
CA ALA A 138 2.53 -2.70 -6.56
C ALA A 138 2.56 -1.17 -6.49
N SER A 139 1.68 -0.54 -5.74
CA SER A 139 1.63 0.93 -5.69
C SER A 139 1.67 1.46 -4.27
N ASP A 140 2.31 2.62 -4.11
CA ASP A 140 2.36 3.37 -2.87
C ASP A 140 2.50 4.87 -3.18
N ILE A 141 2.22 5.72 -2.20
CA ILE A 141 2.50 7.15 -2.30
C ILE A 141 3.97 7.46 -1.99
N ASN A 142 4.60 6.62 -1.17
CA ASN A 142 5.99 6.76 -0.73
C ASN A 142 6.94 6.20 -1.79
N SER A 143 7.77 7.09 -2.36
CA SER A 143 8.71 6.71 -3.41
C SER A 143 9.90 5.88 -2.93
N ILE A 144 10.29 6.01 -1.65
CA ILE A 144 11.41 5.26 -1.07
C ILE A 144 11.05 3.78 -0.95
N VAL A 145 9.84 3.48 -0.45
CA VAL A 145 9.38 2.10 -0.32
C VAL A 145 9.15 1.44 -1.69
N LEU A 146 8.70 2.21 -2.69
CA LEU A 146 8.56 1.69 -4.05
C LEU A 146 9.91 1.34 -4.68
N GLU A 147 10.95 2.14 -4.45
CA GLU A 147 12.30 1.80 -4.91
C GLU A 147 12.84 0.56 -4.21
N HIS A 148 12.58 0.42 -2.90
CA HIS A 148 12.91 -0.80 -2.15
C HIS A 148 12.17 -2.02 -2.72
N CYS A 149 10.86 -1.91 -2.95
CA CYS A 149 10.05 -2.96 -3.58
C CYS A 149 10.63 -3.36 -4.94
N LYS A 150 10.97 -2.40 -5.78
CA LYS A 150 11.58 -2.61 -7.10
C LYS A 150 12.91 -3.34 -7.01
N ASN A 151 13.72 -3.08 -5.99
CA ASN A 151 15.02 -3.74 -5.81
C ASN A 151 14.88 -5.22 -5.44
N GLY A 152 13.83 -5.60 -4.74
CA GLY A 152 13.57 -6.99 -4.35
C GLY A 152 14.55 -7.54 -3.33
N LEU A 153 15.09 -6.67 -2.48
CA LEU A 153 16.03 -7.00 -1.43
C LEU A 153 15.40 -6.72 -0.07
N PHE A 154 15.28 -7.73 0.76
CA PHE A 154 14.60 -7.65 2.07
C PHE A 154 15.48 -8.20 3.18
N GLN A 155 15.17 -7.81 4.40
CA GLN A 155 15.77 -8.40 5.59
C GLN A 155 14.97 -9.63 6.04
N THR A 156 15.64 -10.65 6.57
CA THR A 156 14.96 -11.82 7.15
C THR A 156 14.06 -11.48 8.34
N SER A 157 14.30 -10.33 9.00
CA SER A 157 13.39 -9.78 10.02
C SER A 157 11.99 -9.43 9.51
N SER A 158 11.80 -9.29 8.19
CA SER A 158 10.47 -9.19 7.57
C SER A 158 9.70 -10.52 7.53
N ILE A 159 10.30 -11.63 7.98
CA ILE A 159 9.61 -12.90 8.19
C ILE A 159 9.13 -12.94 9.63
N ARG A 160 7.83 -12.87 9.84
CA ARG A 160 7.21 -13.02 11.16
C ARG A 160 6.47 -14.35 11.22
N GLN A 161 6.72 -15.12 12.29
CA GLN A 161 5.87 -16.28 12.58
C GLN A 161 4.59 -15.79 13.24
N MET A 162 3.47 -16.19 12.65
CA MET A 162 2.14 -16.03 13.23
C MET A 162 1.57 -17.44 13.46
N ASP A 163 0.68 -17.60 14.42
CA ASP A 163 0.00 -18.87 14.64
C ASP A 163 -0.87 -19.22 13.44
N GLY A 164 -0.63 -20.34 12.80
CA GLY A 164 -1.47 -20.81 11.70
C GLY A 164 -0.70 -21.34 10.48
N VAL A 165 -1.08 -20.89 9.29
CA VAL A 165 -0.52 -21.36 8.02
C VAL A 165 0.87 -20.76 7.79
N VAL A 166 1.87 -21.62 7.72
CA VAL A 166 3.27 -21.20 7.51
C VAL A 166 3.58 -21.21 6.01
N PHE A 167 3.96 -20.04 5.47
CA PHE A 167 4.44 -19.89 4.08
C PHE A 167 5.96 -19.68 4.00
N GLN A 168 6.68 -19.94 5.11
CA GLN A 168 8.13 -19.69 5.18
C GLN A 168 8.92 -20.50 4.18
N ASP A 169 8.48 -21.70 3.87
CA ASP A 169 9.15 -22.58 2.89
C ASP A 169 9.20 -21.95 1.49
N LEU A 170 8.23 -21.08 1.18
CA LEU A 170 8.21 -20.36 -0.09
C LEU A 170 9.33 -19.30 -0.18
N LEU A 171 9.82 -18.82 0.96
CA LEU A 171 10.90 -17.84 1.05
C LEU A 171 12.29 -18.50 1.08
N ALA A 172 12.37 -19.76 1.49
CA ALA A 172 13.63 -20.47 1.68
C ALA A 172 14.56 -20.44 0.44
N PRO A 173 14.07 -20.64 -0.82
CA PRO A 173 14.90 -20.59 -2.01
C PRO A 173 15.53 -19.21 -2.31
N TYR A 174 15.00 -18.15 -1.70
CA TYR A 174 15.40 -16.75 -1.93
C TYR A 174 16.25 -16.17 -0.81
N LYS A 175 16.54 -16.94 0.25
CA LYS A 175 17.49 -16.53 1.29
C LYS A 175 18.89 -16.52 0.70
N LYS A 176 19.50 -15.34 0.62
CA LYS A 176 20.88 -15.17 0.17
C LYS A 176 21.88 -15.49 1.26
N ASP A 177 21.54 -15.12 2.48
CA ASP A 177 22.29 -15.36 3.71
C ASP A 177 21.34 -15.34 4.93
N GLU A 178 21.87 -15.38 6.15
CA GLU A 178 21.09 -15.39 7.40
C GLU A 178 20.22 -14.13 7.59
N ARG A 179 20.57 -13.01 6.97
CA ARG A 179 19.94 -11.71 7.17
C ARG A 179 19.19 -11.19 5.96
N THR A 180 19.40 -11.81 4.78
CA THR A 180 18.99 -11.22 3.52
C THR A 180 18.16 -12.19 2.68
N ILE A 181 17.06 -11.69 2.13
CA ILE A 181 16.25 -12.33 1.12
C ILE A 181 16.40 -11.51 -0.16
N GLN A 182 16.74 -12.16 -1.28
CA GLN A 182 16.90 -11.49 -2.56
C GLN A 182 16.08 -12.20 -3.64
N PHE A 183 15.16 -11.48 -4.23
CA PHE A 183 14.38 -11.94 -5.36
C PHE A 183 15.01 -11.51 -6.68
N SER A 184 14.92 -12.38 -7.67
CA SER A 184 15.40 -12.14 -9.05
C SER A 184 14.51 -12.87 -10.05
N GLY A 185 14.75 -12.61 -11.36
CA GLY A 185 14.07 -13.30 -12.45
C GLY A 185 12.56 -13.23 -12.35
N GLU A 186 11.88 -14.34 -12.62
CA GLU A 186 10.43 -14.41 -12.80
C GLU A 186 9.58 -13.88 -11.61
N ILE A 187 10.10 -13.94 -10.37
CA ILE A 187 9.37 -13.37 -9.23
C ILE A 187 9.36 -11.83 -9.31
N LYS A 188 10.50 -11.22 -9.64
CA LYS A 188 10.55 -9.74 -9.81
C LYS A 188 9.83 -9.29 -11.07
N ASP A 189 9.96 -10.03 -12.15
CA ASP A 189 9.47 -9.66 -13.48
C ASP A 189 7.94 -9.61 -13.54
N CYS A 190 7.25 -10.32 -12.65
CA CYS A 190 5.79 -10.24 -12.56
C CYS A 190 5.29 -9.04 -11.75
N ILE A 191 6.18 -8.27 -11.07
CA ILE A 191 5.84 -7.13 -10.22
C ILE A 191 6.27 -5.82 -10.89
N ARG A 192 5.31 -4.91 -11.08
CA ARG A 192 5.55 -3.54 -11.55
C ARG A 192 5.21 -2.55 -10.46
N THR A 193 6.16 -1.67 -10.12
CA THR A 193 5.93 -0.60 -9.15
C THR A 193 5.33 0.65 -9.82
N GLN A 194 4.44 1.34 -9.11
CA GLN A 194 3.80 2.57 -9.58
C GLN A 194 3.48 3.50 -8.41
N LYS A 195 3.82 4.80 -8.54
CA LYS A 195 3.42 5.80 -7.53
C LYS A 195 1.96 6.17 -7.73
N ILE A 196 1.12 5.92 -6.72
CA ILE A 196 -0.30 6.29 -6.72
C ILE A 196 -0.65 6.95 -5.39
N ASN A 197 -1.28 8.11 -5.47
CA ASN A 197 -1.89 8.77 -4.32
C ASN A 197 -3.39 8.43 -4.27
N LEU A 198 -3.79 7.63 -3.30
CA LEU A 198 -5.17 7.18 -3.14
C LEU A 198 -6.13 8.33 -2.76
N SER A 199 -5.63 9.44 -2.20
CA SER A 199 -6.50 10.56 -1.80
C SER A 199 -7.10 11.32 -2.99
N VAL A 200 -6.48 11.20 -4.15
CA VAL A 200 -6.92 11.81 -5.41
C VAL A 200 -7.23 10.75 -6.48
N ILE A 201 -7.57 9.54 -6.03
CA ILE A 201 -7.81 8.39 -6.93
C ILE A 201 -8.91 8.64 -7.95
N ASP A 202 -9.86 9.51 -7.63
CA ASP A 202 -10.99 9.89 -8.47
C ASP A 202 -10.73 11.12 -9.36
N SER A 203 -9.53 11.73 -9.29
CA SER A 203 -9.18 12.82 -10.22
C SER A 203 -9.01 12.29 -11.64
N PRO A 204 -9.40 13.07 -12.67
CA PRO A 204 -9.25 12.66 -14.08
C PRO A 204 -7.82 12.24 -14.42
N GLU A 205 -6.82 12.96 -13.91
CA GLU A 205 -5.41 12.70 -14.17
C GLU A 205 -4.98 11.35 -13.57
N THR A 206 -5.38 11.07 -12.31
CA THR A 206 -5.03 9.81 -11.63
C THR A 206 -5.70 8.63 -12.31
N GLN A 207 -6.98 8.77 -12.72
CA GLN A 207 -7.74 7.69 -13.36
C GLN A 207 -7.13 7.19 -14.68
N LEU A 208 -6.36 8.03 -15.40
CA LEU A 208 -5.65 7.61 -16.61
C LEU A 208 -4.60 6.52 -16.35
N PHE A 209 -4.03 6.51 -15.16
CA PHE A 209 -2.91 5.65 -14.79
C PHE A 209 -3.29 4.52 -13.82
N LEU A 210 -4.55 4.48 -13.35
CA LEU A 210 -4.98 3.42 -12.43
C LEU A 210 -4.90 2.04 -13.09
N PRO A 211 -4.50 1.00 -12.33
CA PRO A 211 -4.58 -0.39 -12.79
C PRO A 211 -6.04 -0.76 -13.07
N LYS A 212 -6.33 -1.19 -14.30
CA LYS A 212 -7.69 -1.55 -14.73
C LYS A 212 -7.85 -3.06 -14.89
N ASN A 213 -9.09 -3.54 -14.75
CA ASN A 213 -9.45 -4.94 -14.91
C ASN A 213 -8.63 -5.86 -14.00
N GLN A 214 -8.49 -5.48 -12.72
CA GLN A 214 -7.79 -6.28 -11.73
C GLN A 214 -8.71 -7.38 -11.20
N ASN A 215 -8.24 -8.62 -11.26
CA ASN A 215 -8.99 -9.76 -10.75
C ASN A 215 -8.96 -9.82 -9.22
N ILE A 216 -7.85 -9.35 -8.63
CA ILE A 216 -7.68 -9.24 -7.19
C ILE A 216 -7.08 -7.86 -6.87
N ILE A 217 -7.65 -7.18 -5.89
CA ILE A 217 -7.07 -5.98 -5.33
C ILE A 217 -6.85 -6.19 -3.83
N PHE A 218 -5.62 -5.96 -3.36
CA PHE A 218 -5.28 -5.85 -1.95
C PHE A 218 -5.22 -4.37 -1.60
N LEU A 219 -6.07 -3.93 -0.66
CA LEU A 219 -6.09 -2.57 -0.12
C LEU A 219 -6.16 -2.68 1.39
N ARG A 220 -5.01 -2.90 2.02
CA ARG A 220 -4.92 -3.32 3.40
C ARG A 220 -4.10 -2.36 4.25
N ASN A 221 -4.52 -2.19 5.50
CA ASN A 221 -3.83 -1.39 6.52
C ASN A 221 -3.59 0.08 6.10
N VAL A 222 -4.47 0.64 5.29
CA VAL A 222 -4.37 2.02 4.76
C VAL A 222 -5.59 2.87 5.10
N PHE A 223 -6.77 2.28 5.27
CA PHE A 223 -7.99 3.04 5.63
C PHE A 223 -7.89 3.73 6.98
N ILE A 224 -7.04 3.23 7.87
CA ILE A 224 -6.73 3.84 9.17
C ILE A 224 -6.20 5.29 9.06
N TYR A 225 -5.72 5.71 7.89
CA TYR A 225 -5.20 7.07 7.64
C TYR A 225 -6.24 8.01 7.01
N PHE A 226 -7.40 7.48 6.58
CA PHE A 226 -8.37 8.21 5.80
C PHE A 226 -9.69 8.42 6.59
N ASN A 227 -10.31 9.57 6.38
CA ASN A 227 -11.65 9.81 6.87
C ASN A 227 -12.70 9.00 6.08
N GLN A 228 -13.93 8.97 6.58
CA GLN A 228 -15.03 8.19 6.00
C GLN A 228 -15.36 8.56 4.54
N GLU A 229 -15.37 9.85 4.24
CA GLU A 229 -15.64 10.35 2.89
C GLU A 229 -14.60 9.87 1.88
N LEU A 230 -13.31 9.97 2.23
CA LEU A 230 -12.23 9.52 1.36
C LEU A 230 -12.25 7.99 1.18
N ARG A 231 -12.54 7.23 2.24
CA ARG A 231 -12.73 5.76 2.12
C ARG A 231 -13.82 5.41 1.11
N SER A 232 -14.97 6.10 1.17
CA SER A 232 -16.07 5.89 0.23
C SER A 232 -15.67 6.22 -1.21
N ARG A 233 -14.97 7.33 -1.43
CA ARG A 233 -14.47 7.72 -2.77
C ARG A 233 -13.49 6.69 -3.33
N ILE A 234 -12.55 6.20 -2.50
CA ILE A 234 -11.60 5.16 -2.88
C ILE A 234 -12.33 3.89 -3.29
N LEU A 235 -13.26 3.40 -2.46
CA LEU A 235 -13.98 2.16 -2.75
C LEU A 235 -14.84 2.26 -4.01
N ARG A 236 -15.52 3.39 -4.24
CA ARG A 236 -16.30 3.63 -5.47
C ARG A 236 -15.41 3.61 -6.71
N THR A 237 -14.26 4.29 -6.66
CA THR A 237 -13.34 4.33 -7.79
C THR A 237 -12.73 2.96 -8.08
N ILE A 238 -12.33 2.22 -7.04
CA ILE A 238 -11.81 0.87 -7.18
C ILE A 238 -12.85 -0.07 -7.79
N ALA A 239 -14.07 -0.07 -7.26
CA ALA A 239 -15.15 -0.92 -7.74
C ALA A 239 -15.55 -0.60 -9.20
N GLY A 240 -15.65 0.70 -9.54
CA GLY A 240 -16.07 1.12 -10.87
C GLY A 240 -14.98 1.00 -11.93
N ASN A 241 -13.75 1.41 -11.61
CA ASN A 241 -12.72 1.66 -12.63
C ASN A 241 -11.56 0.67 -12.61
N CYS A 242 -11.32 -0.02 -11.49
CA CYS A 242 -10.13 -0.84 -11.32
C CYS A 242 -10.43 -2.34 -11.25
N LEU A 243 -11.49 -2.74 -10.57
CA LEU A 243 -11.84 -4.12 -10.37
C LEU A 243 -12.48 -4.72 -11.64
N ALA A 244 -12.04 -5.91 -12.02
CA ALA A 244 -12.64 -6.68 -13.11
C ALA A 244 -14.05 -7.15 -12.73
N GLU A 245 -14.85 -7.56 -13.70
CA GLU A 245 -16.06 -8.34 -13.44
C GLU A 245 -15.66 -9.63 -12.72
N ASP A 246 -16.43 -10.09 -11.76
CA ASP A 246 -16.08 -11.18 -10.83
C ASP A 246 -14.79 -10.95 -10.01
N GLY A 247 -14.25 -9.72 -10.00
CA GLY A 247 -13.05 -9.39 -9.25
C GLY A 247 -13.31 -9.29 -7.75
N ILE A 248 -12.27 -9.53 -6.95
CA ILE A 248 -12.35 -9.45 -5.49
C ILE A 248 -11.43 -8.37 -4.93
N LEU A 249 -11.90 -7.71 -3.87
CA LEU A 249 -11.15 -6.75 -3.08
C LEU A 249 -10.96 -7.29 -1.66
N LEU A 250 -9.71 -7.41 -1.24
CA LEU A 250 -9.33 -7.77 0.13
C LEU A 250 -8.86 -6.52 0.88
N VAL A 251 -9.41 -6.33 2.06
CA VAL A 251 -9.01 -5.29 3.01
C VAL A 251 -8.48 -5.95 4.28
N SER A 252 -7.78 -5.19 5.13
CA SER A 252 -7.33 -5.73 6.41
C SER A 252 -8.52 -6.15 7.28
N MET A 253 -8.35 -7.27 7.98
CA MET A 253 -9.37 -7.79 8.90
C MET A 253 -9.70 -6.79 10.01
N SER A 254 -8.74 -5.99 10.44
CA SER A 254 -8.94 -4.94 11.45
C SER A 254 -9.72 -3.73 10.91
N GLU A 255 -9.77 -3.53 9.59
CA GLU A 255 -10.43 -2.40 8.95
C GLU A 255 -11.86 -2.71 8.51
N ILE A 256 -12.20 -4.00 8.34
CA ILE A 256 -13.50 -4.43 7.80
C ILE A 256 -14.69 -3.92 8.62
N ALA A 257 -14.52 -3.82 9.95
CA ALA A 257 -15.56 -3.31 10.85
C ALA A 257 -15.84 -1.81 10.68
N GLN A 258 -14.89 -1.08 10.09
CA GLN A 258 -14.98 0.36 9.83
C GLN A 258 -15.60 0.68 8.46
N LEU A 259 -15.91 -0.35 7.66
CA LEU A 259 -16.49 -0.24 6.33
C LEU A 259 -17.96 -0.65 6.38
N GLY A 260 -18.80 0.27 6.86
CA GLY A 260 -20.25 0.12 6.89
C GLY A 260 -20.90 0.31 5.50
N SER A 261 -22.19 0.04 5.41
CA SER A 261 -22.96 0.15 4.16
C SER A 261 -22.98 1.57 3.58
N GLU A 262 -22.78 2.58 4.41
CA GLU A 262 -22.68 3.98 4.01
C GLU A 262 -21.39 4.32 3.26
N ILE A 263 -20.35 3.48 3.42
CA ILE A 263 -19.01 3.64 2.80
C ILE A 263 -18.87 2.76 1.57
N VAL A 264 -19.35 1.51 1.68
CA VAL A 264 -19.20 0.49 0.64
C VAL A 264 -20.24 0.73 -0.47
N PRO A 265 -19.83 0.85 -1.75
CA PRO A 265 -20.78 1.04 -2.84
C PRO A 265 -21.61 -0.24 -3.10
N ASP A 266 -22.84 -0.06 -3.59
CA ASP A 266 -23.79 -1.16 -3.88
C ASP A 266 -23.25 -2.17 -4.91
N SER A 267 -22.30 -1.77 -5.74
CA SER A 267 -21.60 -2.64 -6.70
C SER A 267 -20.66 -3.66 -6.06
N LEU A 268 -20.38 -3.52 -4.77
CA LEU A 268 -19.58 -4.47 -4.01
C LEU A 268 -20.48 -5.26 -3.02
N GLU A 269 -20.31 -6.55 -3.00
CA GLU A 269 -20.93 -7.44 -2.03
C GLU A 269 -19.89 -7.94 -1.03
N LYS A 270 -20.17 -7.81 0.26
CA LYS A 270 -19.32 -8.32 1.32
C LYS A 270 -19.59 -9.81 1.50
N LEU A 271 -18.59 -10.63 1.27
CA LEU A 271 -18.64 -12.08 1.42
C LEU A 271 -17.69 -12.55 2.52
N VAL A 272 -17.94 -13.78 2.98
CA VAL A 272 -17.18 -14.44 4.05
C VAL A 272 -16.84 -15.86 3.62
N ASP A 273 -15.57 -16.25 3.72
CA ASP A 273 -15.14 -17.65 3.64
C ASP A 273 -14.32 -17.97 4.91
N GLY A 274 -14.88 -18.79 5.77
CA GLY A 274 -14.29 -19.08 7.09
C GLY A 274 -14.10 -17.79 7.91
N SER A 275 -12.86 -17.41 8.14
CA SER A 275 -12.50 -16.19 8.86
C SER A 275 -12.07 -15.03 7.95
N VAL A 276 -12.13 -15.21 6.62
CA VAL A 276 -11.73 -14.20 5.66
C VAL A 276 -12.94 -13.43 5.15
N PHE A 277 -12.92 -12.11 5.33
CA PHE A 277 -13.88 -11.20 4.71
C PHE A 277 -13.26 -10.59 3.47
N TYR A 278 -14.04 -10.49 2.41
CA TYR A 278 -13.64 -9.84 1.16
C TYR A 278 -14.86 -9.21 0.48
N PHE A 279 -14.62 -8.31 -0.44
CA PHE A 279 -15.67 -7.76 -1.29
C PHE A 279 -15.56 -8.39 -2.67
N HIS A 280 -16.70 -8.72 -3.23
CA HIS A 280 -16.85 -9.22 -4.59
C HIS A 280 -17.59 -8.19 -5.42
N LYS A 281 -17.13 -7.93 -6.65
CA LYS A 281 -17.84 -7.05 -7.57
C LYS A 281 -19.05 -7.79 -8.13
N LYS A 282 -20.23 -7.22 -7.92
CA LYS A 282 -21.48 -7.78 -8.48
C LYS A 282 -21.46 -7.65 -10.00
N GLU A 283 -21.94 -8.67 -10.68
CA GLU A 283 -22.19 -8.58 -12.12
C GLU A 283 -23.19 -7.44 -12.41
N THR A 284 -22.84 -6.58 -13.36
CA THR A 284 -23.77 -5.56 -13.85
C THR A 284 -24.78 -6.26 -14.74
N ARG A 285 -26.04 -6.34 -14.28
CA ARG A 285 -27.17 -6.89 -15.07
C ARG A 285 -27.52 -5.98 -16.23
#